data_99f3545a1c497b4230102955a4812c3a
#
_entry.id   99f3545a1c497b4230102955a4812c3a
#
_cell.length_a   1.000
_cell.length_b   1.000
_cell.length_c   1.000
_cell.angle_alpha   90.00
_cell.angle_beta   90.00
_cell.angle_gamma   90.00
#
_symmetry.space_group_name_H-M   'P 1'
#
loop_
_entity.id
_entity.type
_entity.pdbx_description
1 polymer ?
#
loop_
_entity_poly.entity_id
_entity_poly.type
_entity_poly.pdbx_seq_one_letter_code
_entity_poly.pdbx_strand_id
1 'polypeptide(L)'
;MKYGIRDGMLREPLETLFKVAKDIGFDGIEYCIGGDYKDSLLWQADGPAKLKALADKDGMEISSLSPGVFSSLSPVVPDAAKRAEGLEMLTQVIQLCPLLDTDSILVPMFPRDVAEWTEETWNMLVEGFKPLAEVAEKHKVNLDLETTFNADQLMMIIDRIGSQYVKVYYDVGNCTNRGFDVPAEMLQLGDQMGMIHIKDTDRGMLGEGRVDFKGVDKVIRDIGYDGYLVLETPSGDDPKAAAAQNLAFTKKLGK
;
A
#
# COMPACT_ATOMS: atom_id res chain seq x y z
N MET A 1 -14.78 -0.62 8.27
CA MET A 1 -13.94 -0.32 7.07
C MET A 1 -13.84 1.17 6.84
N LYS A 2 -12.68 1.67 6.41
CA LYS A 2 -12.41 3.03 5.97
C LYS A 2 -12.07 3.06 4.48
N TYR A 3 -12.21 4.21 3.86
CA TYR A 3 -11.99 4.38 2.42
C TYR A 3 -10.87 5.39 2.18
N GLY A 4 -9.81 4.93 1.51
CA GLY A 4 -8.67 5.76 1.13
C GLY A 4 -8.57 5.96 -0.38
N ILE A 5 -7.70 6.87 -0.78
CA ILE A 5 -7.31 7.08 -2.17
C ILE A 5 -5.83 7.44 -2.23
N ARG A 6 -5.12 6.98 -3.24
CA ARG A 6 -3.75 7.42 -3.51
C ARG A 6 -3.74 8.89 -3.93
N ASP A 7 -2.81 9.65 -3.41
CA ASP A 7 -2.71 11.10 -3.61
C ASP A 7 -2.69 11.52 -5.08
N GLY A 8 -1.91 10.83 -5.93
CA GLY A 8 -1.81 11.12 -7.36
C GLY A 8 -3.09 10.91 -8.16
N MET A 9 -4.09 10.19 -7.64
CA MET A 9 -5.33 9.89 -8.38
C MET A 9 -6.23 11.13 -8.51
N LEU A 10 -6.17 12.06 -7.58
CA LEU A 10 -6.97 13.30 -7.61
C LEU A 10 -6.35 14.41 -8.45
N ARG A 11 -5.06 14.33 -8.77
CA ARG A 11 -4.27 15.37 -9.49
C ARG A 11 -4.41 16.76 -8.86
N GLU A 12 -4.54 16.81 -7.53
CA GLU A 12 -4.64 18.04 -6.77
C GLU A 12 -3.29 18.45 -6.17
N PRO A 13 -3.01 19.77 -6.06
CA PRO A 13 -1.93 20.25 -5.23
C PRO A 13 -2.11 19.83 -3.77
N LEU A 14 -0.99 19.63 -3.06
CA LEU A 14 -1.01 19.13 -1.69
C LEU A 14 -1.88 19.99 -0.75
N GLU A 15 -1.90 21.32 -0.97
CA GLU A 15 -2.64 22.31 -0.17
C GLU A 15 -4.17 22.12 -0.23
N THR A 16 -4.68 21.51 -1.31
CA THR A 16 -6.11 21.27 -1.55
C THR A 16 -6.49 19.80 -1.51
N LEU A 17 -5.50 18.90 -1.58
CA LEU A 17 -5.68 17.46 -1.72
C LEU A 17 -6.62 16.88 -0.65
N PHE A 18 -6.32 17.12 0.64
CA PHE A 18 -7.09 16.57 1.75
C PHE A 18 -8.52 17.08 1.75
N LYS A 19 -8.70 18.39 1.52
CA LYS A 19 -10.05 18.96 1.42
C LYS A 19 -10.86 18.34 0.29
N VAL A 20 -10.28 18.19 -0.91
CA VAL A 20 -10.96 17.61 -2.06
C VAL A 20 -11.31 16.15 -1.80
N ALA A 21 -10.40 15.36 -1.23
CA ALA A 21 -10.68 13.98 -0.86
C ALA A 21 -11.82 13.89 0.18
N LYS A 22 -11.80 14.77 1.19
CA LYS A 22 -12.87 14.86 2.20
C LYS A 22 -14.23 15.20 1.59
N ASP A 23 -14.26 16.20 0.71
CA ASP A 23 -15.50 16.64 0.04
C ASP A 23 -16.10 15.52 -0.83
N ILE A 24 -15.28 14.64 -1.43
CA ILE A 24 -15.72 13.45 -2.16
C ILE A 24 -16.25 12.37 -1.21
N GLY A 25 -15.72 12.30 0.02
CA GLY A 25 -16.19 11.39 1.08
C GLY A 25 -15.21 10.26 1.39
N PHE A 26 -13.91 10.46 1.17
CA PHE A 26 -12.85 9.60 1.66
C PHE A 26 -12.55 9.86 3.14
N ASP A 27 -11.96 8.86 3.81
CA ASP A 27 -11.51 8.93 5.19
C ASP A 27 -10.00 9.25 5.28
N GLY A 28 -9.22 8.81 4.30
CA GLY A 28 -7.77 8.97 4.31
C GLY A 28 -7.12 9.05 2.93
N ILE A 29 -5.86 9.49 2.95
CA ILE A 29 -4.97 9.56 1.78
C ILE A 29 -3.82 8.59 1.96
N GLU A 30 -3.55 7.74 0.95
CA GLU A 30 -2.26 7.09 0.81
C GLU A 30 -1.28 8.10 0.20
N TYR A 31 -0.30 8.50 1.01
CA TYR A 31 0.69 9.50 0.59
C TYR A 31 1.88 8.82 -0.08
N CYS A 32 2.08 9.12 -1.38
CA CYS A 32 3.14 8.55 -2.19
C CYS A 32 4.44 9.35 -2.07
N ILE A 33 5.51 8.66 -1.70
CA ILE A 33 6.87 9.22 -1.67
C ILE A 33 7.48 8.98 -3.05
N GLY A 34 7.59 10.06 -3.83
CA GLY A 34 7.98 10.01 -5.25
C GLY A 34 9.44 9.69 -5.53
N GLY A 35 9.81 9.72 -6.82
CA GLY A 35 11.05 9.16 -7.37
C GLY A 35 12.36 9.61 -6.75
N ASP A 36 12.59 10.90 -6.52
CA ASP A 36 13.69 11.37 -5.66
C ASP A 36 13.16 11.63 -4.26
N TYR A 37 13.14 10.57 -3.45
CA TYR A 37 12.58 10.63 -2.11
C TYR A 37 13.31 11.63 -1.20
N LYS A 38 14.60 11.92 -1.46
CA LYS A 38 15.41 12.88 -0.69
C LYS A 38 14.92 14.30 -0.85
N ASP A 39 14.29 14.61 -1.98
CA ASP A 39 13.68 15.92 -2.25
C ASP A 39 12.20 15.99 -1.78
N SER A 40 11.64 14.87 -1.31
CA SER A 40 10.25 14.84 -0.87
C SER A 40 10.02 15.71 0.38
N LEU A 41 8.77 16.17 0.56
CA LEU A 41 8.38 16.95 1.73
C LEU A 41 8.77 16.23 3.04
N LEU A 42 8.63 14.91 3.13
CA LEU A 42 8.89 14.15 4.35
C LEU A 42 10.38 14.15 4.76
N TRP A 43 11.31 14.47 3.86
CA TRP A 43 12.74 14.60 4.16
C TRP A 43 13.15 16.04 4.54
N GLN A 44 12.22 17.01 4.48
CA GLN A 44 12.45 18.35 4.98
C GLN A 44 12.24 18.40 6.50
N ALA A 45 13.00 19.26 7.21
CA ALA A 45 12.99 19.30 8.67
C ALA A 45 11.62 19.51 9.32
N ASP A 46 10.73 20.26 8.66
CA ASP A 46 9.36 20.54 9.12
C ASP A 46 8.29 19.85 8.24
N GLY A 47 8.72 19.02 7.31
CA GLY A 47 7.87 18.36 6.32
C GLY A 47 6.80 17.46 6.92
N PRO A 48 7.12 16.54 7.83
CA PRO A 48 6.12 15.69 8.48
C PRO A 48 5.06 16.53 9.22
N ALA A 49 5.49 17.56 9.95
CA ALA A 49 4.56 18.44 10.67
C ALA A 49 3.64 19.21 9.71
N LYS A 50 4.16 19.65 8.57
CA LYS A 50 3.36 20.32 7.52
C LYS A 50 2.33 19.38 6.92
N LEU A 51 2.73 18.15 6.55
CA LEU A 51 1.82 17.16 5.98
C LEU A 51 0.71 16.81 6.98
N LYS A 52 1.07 16.55 8.24
CA LYS A 52 0.11 16.28 9.31
C LYS A 52 -0.87 17.43 9.52
N ALA A 53 -0.38 18.67 9.56
CA ALA A 53 -1.23 19.86 9.73
C ALA A 53 -2.24 20.04 8.58
N LEU A 54 -1.87 19.68 7.34
CA LEU A 54 -2.78 19.71 6.19
C LEU A 54 -3.88 18.66 6.32
N ALA A 55 -3.53 17.43 6.73
CA ALA A 55 -4.50 16.37 6.97
C ALA A 55 -5.47 16.74 8.12
N ASP A 56 -4.92 17.19 9.26
CA ASP A 56 -5.71 17.56 10.46
C ASP A 56 -6.68 18.71 10.21
N LYS A 57 -6.25 19.70 9.43
CA LYS A 57 -7.09 20.86 9.07
C LYS A 57 -8.42 20.45 8.45
N ASP A 58 -8.42 19.39 7.66
CA ASP A 58 -9.61 18.89 6.96
C ASP A 58 -10.21 17.65 7.65
N GLY A 59 -9.67 17.22 8.79
CA GLY A 59 -10.11 16.03 9.52
C GLY A 59 -9.95 14.75 8.72
N MET A 60 -8.84 14.64 7.99
CA MET A 60 -8.46 13.48 7.19
C MET A 60 -7.32 12.71 7.84
N GLU A 61 -7.28 11.40 7.59
CA GLU A 61 -6.17 10.54 7.99
C GLU A 61 -5.13 10.42 6.85
N ILE A 62 -3.89 10.12 7.21
CA ILE A 62 -2.91 9.56 6.28
C ILE A 62 -3.02 8.05 6.45
N SER A 63 -3.67 7.37 5.49
CA SER A 63 -3.97 5.95 5.61
C SER A 63 -2.73 5.08 5.55
N SER A 64 -1.74 5.48 4.76
CA SER A 64 -0.46 4.80 4.61
C SER A 64 0.58 5.70 3.95
N LEU A 65 1.85 5.36 4.11
CA LEU A 65 2.96 5.91 3.31
C LEU A 65 3.35 4.92 2.23
N SER A 66 3.59 5.40 1.01
CA SER A 66 3.96 4.55 -0.13
C SER A 66 5.30 4.98 -0.74
N PRO A 67 6.45 4.44 -0.28
CA PRO A 67 7.77 4.73 -0.85
C PRO A 67 8.00 3.95 -2.15
N GLY A 68 7.46 4.45 -3.27
CA GLY A 68 7.48 3.76 -4.57
C GLY A 68 8.87 3.37 -5.07
N VAL A 69 9.90 4.13 -4.70
CA VAL A 69 11.30 3.86 -5.05
C VAL A 69 11.84 2.59 -4.44
N PHE A 70 11.27 2.08 -3.34
CA PHE A 70 11.77 0.91 -2.60
C PHE A 70 11.91 -0.33 -3.47
N SER A 71 11.06 -0.53 -4.48
CA SER A 71 11.21 -1.66 -5.42
C SER A 71 12.60 -1.73 -6.08
N SER A 72 13.24 -0.58 -6.32
CA SER A 72 14.60 -0.49 -6.90
C SER A 72 15.71 -0.51 -5.86
N LEU A 73 15.37 -0.49 -4.59
CA LEU A 73 16.29 -0.49 -3.44
C LEU A 73 16.06 -1.70 -2.52
N SER A 74 15.24 -2.65 -2.95
CA SER A 74 14.79 -3.79 -2.15
C SER A 74 15.97 -4.73 -1.77
N PRO A 75 15.81 -5.59 -0.76
CA PRO A 75 16.85 -6.51 -0.30
C PRO A 75 17.41 -7.45 -1.37
N VAL A 76 16.69 -7.64 -2.47
CA VAL A 76 17.07 -8.59 -3.53
C VAL A 76 17.70 -7.94 -4.77
N VAL A 77 17.85 -6.63 -4.81
CA VAL A 77 18.56 -5.98 -5.92
C VAL A 77 20.06 -6.36 -5.88
N PRO A 78 20.71 -6.54 -7.06
CA PRO A 78 22.11 -6.99 -7.09
C PRO A 78 23.09 -6.04 -6.41
N ASP A 79 22.84 -4.73 -6.48
CA ASP A 79 23.71 -3.69 -5.95
C ASP A 79 23.61 -3.57 -4.41
N ALA A 80 24.71 -3.88 -3.72
CA ALA A 80 24.78 -3.83 -2.26
C ALA A 80 24.59 -2.41 -1.69
N ALA A 81 25.04 -1.37 -2.40
CA ALA A 81 24.84 0.02 -1.96
C ALA A 81 23.37 0.41 -2.02
N LYS A 82 22.66 0.00 -3.07
CA LYS A 82 21.21 0.19 -3.19
C LYS A 82 20.44 -0.56 -2.11
N ARG A 83 20.83 -1.79 -1.77
CA ARG A 83 20.19 -2.52 -0.65
C ARG A 83 20.37 -1.78 0.68
N ALA A 84 21.59 -1.27 0.95
CA ALA A 84 21.86 -0.49 2.15
C ALA A 84 21.05 0.82 2.17
N GLU A 85 20.98 1.53 1.06
CA GLU A 85 20.14 2.74 0.91
C GLU A 85 18.67 2.44 1.15
N GLY A 86 18.15 1.32 0.61
CA GLY A 86 16.76 0.90 0.83
C GLY A 86 16.43 0.60 2.29
N LEU A 87 17.34 -0.08 2.99
CA LEU A 87 17.22 -0.34 4.41
C LEU A 87 17.17 0.96 5.23
N GLU A 88 18.07 1.90 4.95
CA GLU A 88 18.10 3.21 5.61
C GLU A 88 16.83 4.00 5.32
N MET A 89 16.45 4.11 4.06
CA MET A 89 15.27 4.86 3.62
C MET A 89 13.99 4.30 4.27
N LEU A 90 13.76 2.99 4.22
CA LEU A 90 12.54 2.40 4.80
C LEU A 90 12.55 2.49 6.33
N THR A 91 13.72 2.40 6.98
CA THR A 91 13.87 2.68 8.42
C THR A 91 13.40 4.10 8.76
N GLN A 92 13.77 5.10 7.96
CA GLN A 92 13.31 6.48 8.16
C GLN A 92 11.79 6.59 7.94
N VAL A 93 11.23 5.95 6.91
CA VAL A 93 9.77 5.96 6.67
C VAL A 93 9.02 5.36 7.86
N ILE A 94 9.50 4.24 8.44
CA ILE A 94 8.91 3.67 9.65
C ILE A 94 8.90 4.68 10.80
N GLN A 95 9.99 5.41 10.99
CA GLN A 95 10.12 6.41 12.07
C GLN A 95 9.24 7.65 11.84
N LEU A 96 8.86 7.94 10.59
CA LEU A 96 7.95 9.04 10.25
C LEU A 96 6.48 8.71 10.55
N CYS A 97 6.10 7.44 10.48
CA CYS A 97 4.69 7.04 10.65
C CYS A 97 4.04 7.55 11.94
N PRO A 98 4.67 7.42 13.13
CA PRO A 98 4.08 7.96 14.36
C PRO A 98 3.91 9.49 14.37
N LEU A 99 4.73 10.23 13.61
CA LEU A 99 4.63 11.69 13.50
C LEU A 99 3.43 12.12 12.63
N LEU A 100 2.90 11.18 11.85
CA LEU A 100 1.80 11.38 10.91
C LEU A 100 0.50 10.70 11.37
N ASP A 101 0.52 10.08 12.56
CA ASP A 101 -0.57 9.26 13.10
C ASP A 101 -1.01 8.15 12.12
N THR A 102 -0.06 7.55 11.39
CA THR A 102 -0.28 6.38 10.53
C THR A 102 0.50 5.18 11.05
N ASP A 103 -0.01 4.00 10.83
CA ASP A 103 0.59 2.74 11.26
C ASP A 103 0.82 1.74 10.11
N SER A 104 0.71 2.21 8.87
CA SER A 104 0.85 1.38 7.67
C SER A 104 1.81 1.99 6.66
N ILE A 105 2.66 1.15 6.10
CA ILE A 105 3.52 1.48 4.95
C ILE A 105 3.23 0.46 3.85
N LEU A 106 2.76 0.94 2.69
CA LEU A 106 2.79 0.13 1.47
C LEU A 106 4.25 -0.08 1.06
N VAL A 107 4.73 -1.31 1.16
CA VAL A 107 6.09 -1.68 0.75
C VAL A 107 6.05 -2.34 -0.62
N PRO A 108 6.34 -1.59 -1.71
CA PRO A 108 6.27 -2.14 -3.06
C PRO A 108 7.44 -3.08 -3.32
N MET A 109 7.15 -4.32 -3.67
CA MET A 109 8.12 -5.37 -3.95
C MET A 109 7.91 -5.93 -5.37
N PHE A 110 8.34 -5.17 -6.37
CA PHE A 110 8.28 -5.53 -7.79
C PHE A 110 9.70 -5.54 -8.41
N PRO A 111 10.64 -6.36 -7.90
CA PRO A 111 12.02 -6.34 -8.36
C PRO A 111 12.10 -6.84 -9.81
N ARG A 112 12.48 -5.93 -10.72
CA ARG A 112 12.61 -6.23 -12.15
C ARG A 112 13.86 -7.01 -12.50
N ASP A 113 14.88 -6.94 -11.64
CA ASP A 113 16.21 -7.50 -11.87
C ASP A 113 16.36 -8.93 -11.31
N VAL A 114 15.32 -9.49 -10.73
CA VAL A 114 15.29 -10.88 -10.24
C VAL A 114 14.70 -11.78 -11.32
N ALA A 115 15.57 -12.48 -12.05
CA ALA A 115 15.15 -13.38 -13.12
C ALA A 115 14.44 -14.63 -12.61
N GLU A 116 14.93 -15.18 -11.48
CA GLU A 116 14.36 -16.37 -10.83
C GLU A 116 14.37 -16.23 -9.31
N TRP A 117 13.33 -16.73 -8.67
CA TRP A 117 13.20 -16.77 -7.21
C TRP A 117 13.77 -18.10 -6.70
N THR A 118 15.10 -18.12 -6.50
CA THR A 118 15.79 -19.24 -5.88
C THR A 118 15.69 -19.19 -4.36
N GLU A 119 16.06 -20.28 -3.68
CA GLU A 119 16.11 -20.29 -2.20
C GLU A 119 17.09 -19.22 -1.65
N GLU A 120 18.17 -18.95 -2.36
CA GLU A 120 19.09 -17.86 -2.01
C GLU A 120 18.42 -16.48 -2.09
N THR A 121 17.64 -16.22 -3.15
CA THR A 121 16.90 -14.96 -3.32
C THR A 121 15.84 -14.78 -2.23
N TRP A 122 15.10 -15.85 -1.91
CA TRP A 122 14.16 -15.83 -0.78
C TRP A 122 14.86 -15.55 0.55
N ASN A 123 16.00 -16.17 0.80
CA ASN A 123 16.80 -15.90 2.01
C ASN A 123 17.28 -14.45 2.06
N MET A 124 17.76 -13.89 0.94
CA MET A 124 18.15 -12.48 0.88
C MET A 124 16.99 -11.56 1.21
N LEU A 125 15.81 -11.85 0.70
CA LEU A 125 14.59 -11.08 0.99
C LEU A 125 14.28 -11.12 2.49
N VAL A 126 14.15 -12.31 3.04
CA VAL A 126 13.79 -12.52 4.45
C VAL A 126 14.81 -11.87 5.40
N GLU A 127 16.10 -12.12 5.19
CA GLU A 127 17.16 -11.55 6.03
C GLU A 127 17.24 -10.02 5.92
N GLY A 128 16.94 -9.45 4.74
CA GLY A 128 16.87 -8.01 4.55
C GLY A 128 15.67 -7.36 5.23
N PHE A 129 14.55 -8.10 5.41
CA PHE A 129 13.38 -7.58 6.11
C PHE A 129 13.44 -7.72 7.64
N LYS A 130 14.19 -8.66 8.19
CA LYS A 130 14.28 -8.85 9.65
C LYS A 130 14.64 -7.57 10.41
N PRO A 131 15.71 -6.82 10.06
CA PRO A 131 16.02 -5.58 10.76
C PRO A 131 14.93 -4.50 10.58
N LEU A 132 14.25 -4.44 9.45
CA LEU A 132 13.12 -3.54 9.23
C LEU A 132 11.94 -3.92 10.12
N ALA A 133 11.65 -5.21 10.25
CA ALA A 133 10.59 -5.72 11.11
C ALA A 133 10.84 -5.39 12.59
N GLU A 134 12.07 -5.48 13.07
CA GLU A 134 12.45 -5.07 14.46
C GLU A 134 12.17 -3.57 14.69
N VAL A 135 12.47 -2.71 13.70
CA VAL A 135 12.16 -1.28 13.79
C VAL A 135 10.64 -1.06 13.74
N ALA A 136 9.95 -1.76 12.85
CA ALA A 136 8.50 -1.69 12.69
C ALA A 136 7.75 -2.09 13.99
N GLU A 137 8.17 -3.17 14.64
CA GLU A 137 7.66 -3.59 15.95
C GLU A 137 7.81 -2.51 17.03
N LYS A 138 9.01 -1.90 17.09
CA LYS A 138 9.30 -0.83 18.07
C LYS A 138 8.37 0.37 17.87
N HIS A 139 8.04 0.71 16.64
CA HIS A 139 7.19 1.85 16.30
C HIS A 139 5.70 1.48 16.12
N LYS A 140 5.36 0.18 16.18
CA LYS A 140 4.01 -0.37 15.94
C LYS A 140 3.46 -0.01 14.56
N VAL A 141 4.31 -0.16 13.54
CA VAL A 141 4.01 0.16 12.15
C VAL A 141 3.99 -1.11 11.33
N ASN A 142 2.96 -1.33 10.54
CA ASN A 142 2.87 -2.45 9.62
C ASN A 142 3.69 -2.18 8.35
N LEU A 143 4.48 -3.16 7.96
CA LEU A 143 5.11 -3.24 6.65
C LEU A 143 4.19 -4.09 5.77
N ASP A 144 3.31 -3.42 5.03
CA ASP A 144 2.31 -4.08 4.20
C ASP A 144 2.90 -4.33 2.81
N LEU A 145 3.27 -5.59 2.51
CA LEU A 145 3.95 -5.98 1.28
C LEU A 145 2.98 -5.95 0.09
N GLU A 146 3.23 -5.08 -0.89
CA GLU A 146 2.56 -5.11 -2.18
C GLU A 146 3.46 -5.79 -3.21
N THR A 147 3.02 -6.92 -3.76
CA THR A 147 3.86 -7.78 -4.60
C THR A 147 3.10 -8.38 -5.77
N THR A 148 3.83 -9.16 -6.57
CA THR A 148 3.25 -10.08 -7.57
C THR A 148 3.36 -11.55 -7.16
N PHE A 149 3.55 -11.83 -5.89
CA PHE A 149 3.57 -13.17 -5.33
C PHE A 149 2.14 -13.64 -5.04
N ASN A 150 1.94 -14.96 -5.10
CA ASN A 150 0.69 -15.57 -4.66
C ASN A 150 0.62 -15.71 -3.13
N ALA A 151 -0.54 -16.08 -2.61
CA ALA A 151 -0.77 -16.19 -1.17
C ALA A 151 0.20 -17.16 -0.47
N ASP A 152 0.54 -18.31 -1.08
CA ASP A 152 1.50 -19.26 -0.50
C ASP A 152 2.88 -18.65 -0.32
N GLN A 153 3.35 -17.89 -1.32
CA GLN A 153 4.64 -17.21 -1.27
C GLN A 153 4.64 -16.08 -0.23
N LEU A 154 3.55 -15.32 -0.14
CA LEU A 154 3.41 -14.26 0.86
C LEU A 154 3.39 -14.83 2.28
N MET A 155 2.62 -15.88 2.54
CA MET A 155 2.59 -16.58 3.83
C MET A 155 3.97 -17.13 4.20
N MET A 156 4.68 -17.76 3.25
CA MET A 156 6.04 -18.24 3.47
C MET A 156 7.01 -17.12 3.87
N ILE A 157 6.92 -15.93 3.21
CA ILE A 157 7.76 -14.77 3.54
C ILE A 157 7.45 -14.27 4.96
N ILE A 158 6.18 -14.06 5.29
CA ILE A 158 5.71 -13.58 6.60
C ILE A 158 6.17 -14.54 7.70
N ASP A 159 5.94 -15.84 7.54
CA ASP A 159 6.34 -16.86 8.51
C ASP A 159 7.85 -16.89 8.73
N ARG A 160 8.65 -16.74 7.67
CA ARG A 160 10.13 -16.76 7.75
C ARG A 160 10.71 -15.49 8.36
N ILE A 161 10.07 -14.33 8.17
CA ILE A 161 10.45 -13.08 8.85
C ILE A 161 10.06 -13.17 10.32
N GLY A 162 8.87 -13.71 10.64
CA GLY A 162 8.42 -14.01 11.99
C GLY A 162 7.97 -12.79 12.79
N SER A 163 7.48 -11.73 12.14
CA SER A 163 6.97 -10.53 12.79
C SER A 163 5.49 -10.29 12.46
N GLN A 164 4.68 -9.99 13.48
CA GLN A 164 3.28 -9.62 13.32
C GLN A 164 3.07 -8.27 12.60
N TYR A 165 4.13 -7.48 12.44
CA TYR A 165 4.12 -6.19 11.75
C TYR A 165 4.54 -6.30 10.28
N VAL A 166 4.75 -7.49 9.76
CA VAL A 166 4.88 -7.75 8.32
C VAL A 166 3.58 -8.36 7.84
N LYS A 167 2.88 -7.64 6.98
CA LYS A 167 1.55 -7.97 6.49
C LYS A 167 1.49 -7.83 4.97
N VAL A 168 0.31 -7.93 4.40
CA VAL A 168 0.08 -7.84 2.97
C VAL A 168 -0.75 -6.61 2.64
N TYR A 169 -0.27 -5.82 1.69
CA TYR A 169 -1.09 -4.85 0.95
C TYR A 169 -1.61 -5.57 -0.29
N TYR A 170 -2.85 -6.04 -0.25
CA TYR A 170 -3.37 -6.88 -1.32
C TYR A 170 -4.01 -6.03 -2.43
N ASP A 171 -3.43 -6.07 -3.64
CA ASP A 171 -3.98 -5.37 -4.81
C ASP A 171 -4.81 -6.33 -5.67
N VAL A 172 -6.14 -6.19 -5.61
CA VAL A 172 -7.06 -7.09 -6.32
C VAL A 172 -6.92 -7.04 -7.84
N GLY A 173 -6.56 -5.88 -8.40
CA GLY A 173 -6.36 -5.71 -9.84
C GLY A 173 -5.05 -6.32 -10.33
N ASN A 174 -3.95 -6.09 -9.60
CA ASN A 174 -2.63 -6.67 -9.91
C ASN A 174 -2.69 -8.20 -9.84
N CYS A 175 -3.29 -8.76 -8.81
CA CYS A 175 -3.45 -10.20 -8.62
C CYS A 175 -4.35 -10.82 -9.71
N THR A 176 -5.45 -10.15 -10.08
CA THR A 176 -6.29 -10.58 -11.23
C THR A 176 -5.49 -10.59 -12.54
N ASN A 177 -4.66 -9.56 -12.79
CA ASN A 177 -3.81 -9.51 -13.99
C ASN A 177 -2.75 -10.62 -14.02
N ARG A 178 -2.36 -11.14 -12.86
CA ARG A 178 -1.47 -12.33 -12.73
C ARG A 178 -2.20 -13.65 -12.95
N GLY A 179 -3.52 -13.63 -13.01
CA GLY A 179 -4.34 -14.82 -13.19
C GLY A 179 -4.59 -15.58 -11.88
N PHE A 180 -4.41 -14.92 -10.73
CA PHE A 180 -4.69 -15.51 -9.42
C PHE A 180 -6.19 -15.56 -9.16
N ASP A 181 -6.63 -16.55 -8.38
CA ASP A 181 -7.97 -16.62 -7.82
C ASP A 181 -8.04 -15.68 -6.61
N VAL A 182 -8.33 -14.39 -6.89
CA VAL A 182 -8.31 -13.32 -5.89
C VAL A 182 -9.16 -13.63 -4.66
N PRO A 183 -10.41 -14.10 -4.77
CA PRO A 183 -11.20 -14.48 -3.60
C PRO A 183 -10.55 -15.61 -2.78
N ALA A 184 -10.00 -16.63 -3.43
CA ALA A 184 -9.35 -17.73 -2.73
C ALA A 184 -8.07 -17.27 -2.01
N GLU A 185 -7.25 -16.44 -2.66
CA GLU A 185 -6.05 -15.89 -2.04
C GLU A 185 -6.36 -14.97 -0.86
N MET A 186 -7.32 -14.07 -1.00
CA MET A 186 -7.75 -13.19 0.10
C MET A 186 -8.28 -14.00 1.30
N LEU A 187 -9.03 -15.07 1.05
CA LEU A 187 -9.52 -15.97 2.11
C LEU A 187 -8.35 -16.68 2.82
N GLN A 188 -7.33 -17.12 2.07
CA GLN A 188 -6.13 -17.76 2.61
C GLN A 188 -5.29 -16.79 3.44
N LEU A 189 -5.10 -15.56 2.97
CA LEU A 189 -4.33 -14.53 3.68
C LEU A 189 -5.03 -14.06 4.96
N GLY A 190 -6.36 -14.00 4.96
CA GLY A 190 -7.15 -13.70 6.15
C GLY A 190 -6.69 -12.43 6.87
N ASP A 191 -6.32 -12.56 8.14
CA ASP A 191 -5.86 -11.48 9.02
C ASP A 191 -4.44 -10.97 8.72
N GLN A 192 -3.72 -11.63 7.79
CA GLN A 192 -2.45 -11.13 7.28
C GLN A 192 -2.62 -9.95 6.29
N MET A 193 -3.83 -9.70 5.79
CA MET A 193 -4.10 -8.50 4.99
C MET A 193 -4.17 -7.26 5.89
N GLY A 194 -3.16 -6.37 5.78
CA GLY A 194 -3.16 -5.08 6.45
C GLY A 194 -4.06 -4.08 5.73
N MET A 195 -3.86 -3.94 4.42
CA MET A 195 -4.64 -3.03 3.57
C MET A 195 -4.99 -3.67 2.22
N ILE A 196 -5.98 -3.10 1.52
CA ILE A 196 -6.42 -3.60 0.22
C ILE A 196 -6.45 -2.45 -0.79
N HIS A 197 -5.72 -2.57 -1.91
CA HIS A 197 -5.92 -1.74 -3.07
C HIS A 197 -7.13 -2.23 -3.87
N ILE A 198 -8.05 -1.31 -4.09
CA ILE A 198 -9.22 -1.52 -4.93
C ILE A 198 -8.97 -0.84 -6.28
N LYS A 199 -8.71 -1.67 -7.28
CA LYS A 199 -8.60 -1.26 -8.68
C LYS A 199 -9.11 -2.37 -9.59
N ASP A 200 -9.48 -2.02 -10.81
CA ASP A 200 -9.84 -3.01 -11.83
C ASP A 200 -8.69 -3.24 -12.82
N THR A 201 -8.85 -4.22 -13.68
CA THR A 201 -7.90 -4.52 -14.75
C THR A 201 -8.00 -3.51 -15.90
N ASP A 202 -7.03 -3.51 -16.79
CA ASP A 202 -7.04 -2.77 -18.07
C ASP A 202 -7.25 -1.25 -17.93
N ARG A 203 -6.94 -0.69 -16.75
CA ARG A 203 -7.14 0.72 -16.40
C ARG A 203 -8.61 1.17 -16.53
N GLY A 204 -9.55 0.25 -16.37
CA GLY A 204 -11.00 0.52 -16.34
C GLY A 204 -11.45 1.13 -15.02
N MET A 205 -12.64 1.72 -15.02
CA MET A 205 -13.35 2.06 -13.79
C MET A 205 -13.77 0.76 -13.09
N LEU A 206 -14.01 0.83 -11.79
CA LEU A 206 -14.39 -0.36 -11.01
C LEU A 206 -15.67 -1.02 -11.55
N GLY A 207 -15.58 -2.31 -11.84
CA GLY A 207 -16.64 -3.13 -12.42
C GLY A 207 -16.65 -3.16 -13.95
N GLU A 208 -15.72 -2.50 -14.63
CA GLU A 208 -15.58 -2.55 -16.09
C GLU A 208 -14.54 -3.57 -16.56
N GLY A 209 -13.66 -4.03 -15.66
CA GLY A 209 -12.61 -4.99 -15.94
C GLY A 209 -12.97 -6.44 -15.57
N ARG A 210 -11.96 -7.20 -15.15
CA ARG A 210 -12.04 -8.65 -14.92
C ARG A 210 -11.99 -9.05 -13.44
N VAL A 211 -11.90 -8.10 -12.50
CA VAL A 211 -11.87 -8.41 -11.08
C VAL A 211 -13.21 -9.00 -10.63
N ASP A 212 -13.17 -10.15 -9.97
CA ASP A 212 -14.37 -10.73 -9.33
C ASP A 212 -14.75 -9.97 -8.06
N PHE A 213 -15.32 -8.79 -8.21
CA PHE A 213 -15.78 -7.98 -7.07
C PHE A 213 -16.89 -8.63 -6.25
N LYS A 214 -17.61 -9.62 -6.79
CA LYS A 214 -18.59 -10.38 -5.99
C LYS A 214 -17.88 -11.33 -5.03
N GLY A 215 -16.85 -12.01 -5.51
CA GLY A 215 -15.99 -12.84 -4.68
C GLY A 215 -15.24 -12.02 -3.64
N VAL A 216 -14.63 -10.90 -4.04
CA VAL A 216 -13.95 -9.95 -3.13
C VAL A 216 -14.88 -9.46 -2.04
N ASP A 217 -16.09 -9.01 -2.38
CA ASP A 217 -17.12 -8.58 -1.43
C ASP A 217 -17.47 -9.69 -0.42
N LYS A 218 -17.68 -10.90 -0.92
CA LYS A 218 -17.97 -12.05 -0.05
C LYS A 218 -16.82 -12.32 0.94
N VAL A 219 -15.57 -12.32 0.47
CA VAL A 219 -14.42 -12.60 1.34
C VAL A 219 -14.21 -11.50 2.38
N ILE A 220 -14.35 -10.23 2.01
CA ILE A 220 -14.28 -9.10 2.96
C ILE A 220 -15.23 -9.34 4.15
N ARG A 221 -16.47 -9.81 3.88
CA ARG A 221 -17.42 -10.16 4.95
C ARG A 221 -17.02 -11.40 5.72
N ASP A 222 -16.62 -12.45 5.01
CA ASP A 222 -16.34 -13.77 5.62
C ASP A 222 -15.16 -13.69 6.62
N ILE A 223 -14.14 -12.88 6.32
CA ILE A 223 -12.98 -12.68 7.20
C ILE A 223 -13.18 -11.54 8.20
N GLY A 224 -14.27 -10.79 8.10
CA GLY A 224 -14.54 -9.64 8.96
C GLY A 224 -13.53 -8.50 8.79
N TYR A 225 -13.02 -8.28 7.55
CA TYR A 225 -12.06 -7.21 7.30
C TYR A 225 -12.68 -5.84 7.56
N ASP A 226 -12.03 -5.02 8.39
CA ASP A 226 -12.49 -3.68 8.77
C ASP A 226 -11.44 -2.57 8.54
N GLY A 227 -10.33 -2.91 7.90
CA GLY A 227 -9.25 -1.99 7.53
C GLY A 227 -9.60 -1.00 6.42
N TYR A 228 -8.58 -0.48 5.77
CA TYR A 228 -8.71 0.45 4.64
C TYR A 228 -8.90 -0.27 3.31
N LEU A 229 -9.88 0.19 2.53
CA LEU A 229 -9.99 -0.05 1.09
C LEU A 229 -9.48 1.21 0.38
N VAL A 230 -8.31 1.13 -0.24
CA VAL A 230 -7.64 2.27 -0.87
C VAL A 230 -7.80 2.20 -2.38
N LEU A 231 -8.31 3.27 -2.98
CA LEU A 231 -8.51 3.34 -4.42
C LEU A 231 -7.20 3.66 -5.14
N GLU A 232 -6.81 2.77 -6.06
CA GLU A 232 -5.78 3.01 -7.08
C GLU A 232 -6.42 2.89 -8.47
N THR A 233 -7.26 3.85 -8.82
CA THR A 233 -8.10 3.82 -10.01
C THR A 233 -7.72 4.91 -11.01
N PRO A 234 -8.06 4.78 -12.30
CA PRO A 234 -7.76 5.82 -13.28
C PRO A 234 -8.47 7.12 -12.91
N SER A 235 -7.76 8.23 -13.16
CA SER A 235 -8.28 9.58 -12.89
C SER A 235 -9.25 10.10 -13.96
N GLY A 236 -9.29 9.47 -15.14
CA GLY A 236 -10.11 9.95 -16.27
C GLY A 236 -9.77 11.38 -16.69
N ASP A 237 -10.71 12.01 -17.37
CA ASP A 237 -10.61 13.43 -17.76
C ASP A 237 -11.02 14.35 -16.58
N ASP A 238 -11.95 13.89 -15.73
CA ASP A 238 -12.34 14.54 -14.47
C ASP A 238 -11.97 13.65 -13.28
N PRO A 239 -10.82 13.89 -12.63
CA PRO A 239 -10.36 13.08 -11.51
C PRO A 239 -11.32 13.01 -10.33
N LYS A 240 -12.04 14.11 -10.05
CA LYS A 240 -13.00 14.17 -8.92
C LYS A 240 -14.23 13.33 -9.20
N ALA A 241 -14.77 13.44 -10.41
CA ALA A 241 -15.91 12.63 -10.82
C ALA A 241 -15.54 11.13 -10.87
N ALA A 242 -14.37 10.79 -11.42
CA ALA A 242 -13.86 9.41 -11.44
C ALA A 242 -13.68 8.85 -10.02
N ALA A 243 -13.06 9.61 -9.13
CA ALA A 243 -12.88 9.21 -7.73
C ALA A 243 -14.21 9.02 -7.00
N ALA A 244 -15.18 9.93 -7.19
CA ALA A 244 -16.50 9.82 -6.58
C ALA A 244 -17.28 8.58 -7.09
N GLN A 245 -17.22 8.27 -8.38
CA GLN A 245 -17.83 7.09 -8.98
C GLN A 245 -17.23 5.80 -8.40
N ASN A 246 -15.90 5.69 -8.38
CA ASN A 246 -15.20 4.53 -7.85
C ASN A 246 -15.43 4.37 -6.33
N LEU A 247 -15.47 5.46 -5.57
CA LEU A 247 -15.81 5.41 -4.15
C LEU A 247 -17.23 4.90 -3.92
N ALA A 248 -18.19 5.36 -4.72
CA ALA A 248 -19.59 4.89 -4.62
C ALA A 248 -19.72 3.39 -4.95
N PHE A 249 -18.86 2.86 -5.84
CA PHE A 249 -18.76 1.43 -6.09
C PHE A 249 -18.16 0.72 -4.87
N THR A 250 -17.01 1.18 -4.39
CA THR A 250 -16.27 0.55 -3.27
C THR A 250 -17.08 0.51 -1.99
N LYS A 251 -17.88 1.55 -1.71
CA LYS A 251 -18.78 1.60 -0.53
C LYS A 251 -19.88 0.53 -0.51
N LYS A 252 -20.03 -0.26 -1.57
CA LYS A 252 -20.95 -1.40 -1.61
C LYS A 252 -20.29 -2.70 -1.16
N LEU A 253 -18.95 -2.76 -1.15
CA LEU A 253 -18.21 -3.93 -0.74
C LEU A 253 -18.25 -4.09 0.79
N GLY A 254 -18.35 -5.35 1.25
CA GLY A 254 -18.33 -5.69 2.67
C GLY A 254 -19.59 -5.32 3.46
N LYS A 255 -20.71 -5.08 2.78
CA LYS A 255 -22.02 -4.76 3.42
C LYS A 255 -22.95 -5.96 3.49
#